data_909d5fee6691252f2a01ffe53e7a9bcd
#
_entry.id   909d5fee6691252f2a01ffe53e7a9bcd
#
_cell.length_a   1.000
_cell.length_b   1.000
_cell.length_c   1.000
_cell.angle_alpha   90.00
_cell.angle_beta   90.00
_cell.angle_gamma   90.00
#
_symmetry.space_group_name_H-M   'P 1'
#
loop_
_entity.id
_entity.type
_entity.pdbx_description
1 polymer ?
#
loop_
_entity_poly.entity_id
_entity_poly.type
_entity_poly.pdbx_seq_one_letter_code
_entity_poly.pdbx_strand_id
1 'polypeptide(L)'
;MRLFDLDYGDLIRPPFRILRGRGWGQCTNQTGEHLIVYGPKHESERSIFDTSPYVLPPGATTPDSWDCEGFFLPSDRMLQRWRGRRRGPLAIKFWNYRHFRVKTLGADTYRCPWDNGVFEPSQINWAIPDFSYQDIVGRLRGPGGVYAP
;
A
#
# COMPACT_ATOMS: atom_id res chain seq x y z
N MET A 1 2.28 5.08 14.19
CA MET A 1 1.93 6.11 13.18
C MET A 1 0.49 5.95 12.76
N ARG A 2 -0.20 7.05 12.61
CA ARG A 2 -1.56 7.02 12.09
C ARG A 2 -1.53 6.99 10.56
N LEU A 3 -2.39 6.18 9.95
CA LEU A 3 -2.48 6.07 8.50
C LEU A 3 -2.70 7.42 7.80
N PHE A 4 -3.37 8.34 8.48
CA PHE A 4 -3.79 9.63 7.92
C PHE A 4 -2.91 10.81 8.32
N ASP A 5 -1.84 10.55 9.00
CA ASP A 5 -0.81 11.57 9.27
C ASP A 5 0.19 11.68 8.11
N LEU A 6 -0.07 10.94 7.05
CA LEU A 6 0.80 10.91 5.88
C LEU A 6 0.52 12.11 4.98
N ASP A 7 1.56 12.80 4.62
CA ASP A 7 1.49 13.77 3.55
C ASP A 7 1.44 13.02 2.21
N TYR A 8 0.49 13.39 1.38
CA TYR A 8 0.41 12.87 0.03
C TYR A 8 1.71 13.06 -0.75
N GLY A 9 2.42 14.15 -0.46
CA GLY A 9 3.73 14.41 -1.03
C GLY A 9 4.81 13.44 -0.60
N ASP A 10 4.68 12.84 0.59
CA ASP A 10 5.65 11.87 1.09
C ASP A 10 5.69 10.60 0.24
N LEU A 11 4.59 10.24 -0.36
CA LEU A 11 4.54 9.10 -1.25
C LEU A 11 5.26 9.36 -2.57
N ILE A 12 5.06 10.56 -3.12
CA ILE A 12 5.69 10.98 -4.37
C ILE A 12 7.17 11.26 -4.15
N ARG A 13 7.49 11.71 -2.94
CA ARG A 13 8.85 12.03 -2.52
C ARG A 13 9.15 11.27 -1.23
N PRO A 14 9.63 10.03 -1.30
CA PRO A 14 9.98 9.28 -0.10
C PRO A 14 10.88 10.13 0.79
N PRO A 15 10.74 10.04 2.14
CA PRO A 15 11.44 10.89 3.09
C PRO A 15 12.95 10.69 3.11
N PHE A 16 13.48 9.84 2.24
CA PHE A 16 14.91 9.55 2.20
C PHE A 16 15.34 9.20 0.78
N ARG A 17 16.59 9.45 0.50
CA ARG A 17 17.27 8.96 -0.69
C ARG A 17 18.01 7.70 -0.32
N ILE A 18 17.71 6.63 -1.01
CA ILE A 18 18.33 5.36 -0.74
C ILE A 18 19.20 4.96 -1.92
N LEU A 19 20.36 4.42 -1.61
CA LEU A 19 21.12 3.67 -2.58
C LEU A 19 20.32 2.44 -2.98
N ARG A 20 20.20 2.21 -4.27
CA ARG A 20 19.48 1.05 -4.79
C ARG A 20 20.01 -0.22 -4.17
N GLY A 21 19.19 -0.87 -3.36
CA GLY A 21 19.46 -2.21 -2.88
C GLY A 21 18.99 -3.23 -3.90
N ARG A 22 19.70 -4.34 -4.01
CA ARG A 22 19.19 -5.48 -4.74
C ARG A 22 18.00 -6.06 -3.99
N GLY A 23 16.94 -6.38 -4.70
CA GLY A 23 15.79 -7.06 -4.11
C GLY A 23 14.77 -6.13 -3.49
N TRP A 24 14.78 -4.85 -3.80
CA TRP A 24 13.76 -3.93 -3.34
C TRP A 24 12.54 -3.95 -4.27
N GLY A 25 11.36 -4.07 -3.65
CA GLY A 25 10.11 -4.12 -4.37
C GLY A 25 9.68 -2.76 -4.89
N GLN A 26 9.08 -2.75 -6.05
CA GLN A 26 8.46 -1.58 -6.65
C GLN A 26 6.99 -1.87 -6.92
N CYS A 27 6.11 -0.97 -6.55
CA CYS A 27 4.67 -1.12 -6.71
C CYS A 27 4.14 -0.12 -7.72
N THR A 28 3.27 -0.58 -8.61
CA THR A 28 2.51 0.28 -9.53
C THR A 28 1.03 0.13 -9.25
N ASN A 29 0.36 1.24 -9.06
CA ASN A 29 -1.08 1.29 -8.89
C ASN A 29 -1.76 1.39 -10.26
N GLN A 30 -2.22 0.27 -10.78
CA GLN A 30 -3.00 0.18 -12.01
C GLN A 30 -4.50 0.11 -11.74
N THR A 31 -4.93 0.43 -10.52
CA THR A 31 -6.34 0.64 -10.20
C THR A 31 -6.74 2.07 -10.53
N GLY A 32 -8.02 2.33 -10.65
CA GLY A 32 -8.53 3.70 -10.78
C GLY A 32 -8.69 4.42 -9.44
N GLU A 33 -8.17 3.84 -8.36
CA GLU A 33 -8.37 4.31 -6.99
C GLU A 33 -7.02 4.64 -6.32
N HIS A 34 -7.07 5.42 -5.24
CA HIS A 34 -5.89 5.62 -4.40
C HIS A 34 -5.58 4.34 -3.65
N LEU A 35 -4.35 3.91 -3.71
CA LEU A 35 -3.90 2.69 -3.06
C LEU A 35 -2.99 3.05 -1.89
N ILE A 36 -3.22 2.42 -0.75
CA ILE A 36 -2.30 2.55 0.38
C ILE A 36 -1.26 1.44 0.26
N VAL A 37 -0.01 1.83 0.19
CA VAL A 37 1.13 0.90 0.10
C VAL A 37 1.97 0.97 1.37
N TYR A 38 2.70 -0.08 1.66
CA TYR A 38 3.56 -0.17 2.84
C TYR A 38 5.02 -0.22 2.45
N GLY A 39 5.83 0.48 3.20
CA GLY A 39 7.27 0.46 3.02
C GLY A 39 7.99 1.18 4.15
N PRO A 40 9.32 1.19 4.15
CA PRO A 40 10.09 1.79 5.24
C PRO A 40 9.93 3.30 5.28
N LYS A 41 9.78 3.84 6.48
CA LYS A 41 9.69 5.29 6.68
C LYS A 41 11.05 5.97 6.48
N HIS A 42 12.10 5.30 6.88
CA HIS A 42 13.46 5.80 6.79
C HIS A 42 14.40 4.76 6.18
N GLU A 43 15.44 5.24 5.56
CA GLU A 43 16.44 4.39 4.90
C GLU A 43 17.03 3.31 5.80
N SER A 44 17.21 3.62 7.08
CA SER A 44 17.74 2.70 8.08
C SER A 44 16.70 1.66 8.56
N GLU A 45 15.43 1.88 8.29
CA GLU A 45 14.35 1.00 8.72
C GLU A 45 14.19 -0.15 7.73
N ARG A 46 14.87 -1.24 7.99
CA ARG A 46 14.74 -2.48 7.21
C ARG A 46 13.90 -3.53 7.91
N SER A 47 13.39 -3.20 9.07
CA SER A 47 12.55 -4.12 9.82
C SER A 47 11.16 -4.17 9.22
N ILE A 48 10.66 -5.37 9.00
CA ILE A 48 9.25 -5.58 8.63
C ILE A 48 8.29 -5.08 9.71
N PHE A 49 8.79 -4.79 10.90
CA PHE A 49 8.00 -4.32 12.01
C PHE A 49 7.77 -2.80 12.00
N ASP A 50 8.56 -2.06 11.24
CA ASP A 50 8.47 -0.59 11.17
C ASP A 50 7.92 -0.10 9.83
N THR A 51 7.13 -0.92 9.19
CA THR A 51 6.54 -0.59 7.88
C THR A 51 5.46 0.47 8.02
N SER A 52 5.61 1.55 7.29
CA SER A 52 4.70 2.69 7.28
C SER A 52 3.82 2.68 6.04
N PRO A 53 2.56 3.11 6.16
CA PRO A 53 1.67 3.22 5.02
C PRO A 53 1.81 4.58 4.31
N TYR A 54 1.70 4.55 2.98
CA TYR A 54 1.72 5.72 2.12
C TYR A 54 0.65 5.62 1.05
N VAL A 55 0.19 6.77 0.56
CA VAL A 55 -0.82 6.83 -0.50
C VAL A 55 -0.15 6.81 -1.87
N LEU A 56 -0.52 5.86 -2.71
CA LEU A 56 -0.08 5.75 -4.10
C LEU A 56 -1.23 6.13 -5.02
N PRO A 57 -1.14 7.27 -5.73
CA PRO A 57 -2.21 7.70 -6.63
C PRO A 57 -2.47 6.72 -7.77
N PRO A 58 -3.65 6.80 -8.42
CA PRO A 58 -3.91 6.01 -9.61
C PRO A 58 -2.85 6.25 -10.69
N GLY A 59 -2.33 5.17 -11.26
CA GLY A 59 -1.32 5.21 -12.31
C GLY A 59 0.11 5.45 -11.84
N ALA A 60 0.32 5.72 -10.55
CA ALA A 60 1.65 6.00 -10.02
C ALA A 60 2.43 4.72 -9.71
N THR A 61 3.74 4.85 -9.71
CA THR A 61 4.69 3.81 -9.35
C THR A 61 5.58 4.31 -8.22
N THR A 62 5.83 3.49 -7.23
CA THR A 62 6.79 3.82 -6.17
C THR A 62 8.19 3.94 -6.74
N PRO A 63 9.03 4.83 -6.19
CA PRO A 63 10.41 4.96 -6.65
C PRO A 63 11.20 3.66 -6.49
N ASP A 64 12.11 3.39 -7.39
CA ASP A 64 12.98 2.23 -7.32
C ASP A 64 13.98 2.28 -6.16
N SER A 65 14.13 3.45 -5.55
CA SER A 65 14.93 3.69 -4.35
C SER A 65 14.17 3.41 -3.04
N TRP A 66 12.91 3.02 -3.11
CA TRP A 66 12.05 2.77 -1.96
C TRP A 66 11.45 1.37 -2.04
N ASP A 67 11.59 0.62 -0.95
CA ASP A 67 11.18 -0.78 -0.90
C ASP A 67 9.69 -0.91 -0.58
N CYS A 68 8.85 -1.09 -1.60
CA CYS A 68 7.43 -1.37 -1.41
C CYS A 68 7.25 -2.80 -0.94
N GLU A 69 6.71 -2.97 0.27
CA GLU A 69 6.53 -4.26 0.91
C GLU A 69 5.16 -4.89 0.68
N GLY A 70 4.17 -4.07 0.30
CA GLY A 70 2.82 -4.55 0.10
C GLY A 70 1.80 -3.43 0.02
N PHE A 71 0.51 -3.77 0.12
CA PHE A 71 -0.56 -2.79 0.09
C PHE A 71 -1.70 -3.15 1.04
N PHE A 72 -2.50 -2.13 1.38
CA PHE A 72 -3.69 -2.25 2.21
C PHE A 72 -4.92 -2.50 1.34
N LEU A 73 -5.72 -3.49 1.74
CA LEU A 73 -7.01 -3.77 1.12
C LEU A 73 -8.12 -3.21 2.02
N PRO A 74 -8.89 -2.22 1.54
CA PRO A 74 -10.02 -1.65 2.32
C PRO A 74 -11.09 -2.67 2.68
N SER A 75 -11.88 -2.34 3.72
CA SER A 75 -12.92 -3.23 4.24
C SER A 75 -14.03 -3.55 3.22
N ASP A 76 -14.25 -2.68 2.25
CA ASP A 76 -15.24 -2.83 1.19
C ASP A 76 -14.63 -3.20 -0.17
N ARG A 77 -13.42 -3.72 -0.15
CA ARG A 77 -12.74 -4.24 -1.34
C ARG A 77 -12.40 -5.71 -1.15
N MET A 78 -12.22 -6.41 -2.26
CA MET A 78 -11.86 -7.82 -2.29
C MET A 78 -10.54 -8.02 -3.02
N LEU A 79 -9.82 -9.05 -2.62
CA LEU A 79 -8.65 -9.53 -3.32
C LEU A 79 -9.00 -10.83 -4.04
N GLN A 80 -8.77 -10.88 -5.35
CA GLN A 80 -8.91 -12.11 -6.11
C GLN A 80 -7.77 -13.06 -5.77
N ARG A 81 -8.11 -14.24 -5.30
CA ARG A 81 -7.17 -15.32 -4.98
C ARG A 81 -7.32 -16.44 -6.00
N TRP A 82 -6.41 -17.38 -5.93
CA TRP A 82 -6.46 -18.61 -6.76
C TRP A 82 -7.81 -19.32 -6.65
N ARG A 83 -8.32 -19.42 -5.42
CA ARG A 83 -9.64 -20.03 -5.14
C ARG A 83 -10.51 -19.05 -4.39
N GLY A 84 -11.24 -18.23 -5.14
CA GLY A 84 -12.18 -17.29 -4.55
C GLY A 84 -11.58 -15.93 -4.22
N ARG A 85 -12.28 -15.22 -3.36
CA ARG A 85 -11.96 -13.83 -2.99
C ARG A 85 -11.82 -13.69 -1.49
N ARG A 86 -10.93 -12.80 -1.08
CA ARG A 86 -10.80 -12.41 0.32
C ARG A 86 -11.24 -10.96 0.47
N ARG A 87 -12.07 -10.71 1.47
CA ARG A 87 -12.55 -9.36 1.80
C ARG A 87 -11.61 -8.69 2.81
N GLY A 88 -11.37 -7.37 2.61
CA GLY A 88 -10.66 -6.57 3.59
C GLY A 88 -11.43 -6.36 4.90
N PRO A 89 -10.81 -5.67 5.91
CA PRO A 89 -9.49 -5.06 5.79
C PRO A 89 -8.36 -6.08 5.92
N LEU A 90 -7.37 -5.97 5.06
CA LEU A 90 -6.22 -6.89 5.04
C LEU A 90 -4.95 -6.13 4.64
N ALA A 91 -3.81 -6.65 5.04
CA ALA A 91 -2.54 -6.29 4.43
C ALA A 91 -2.09 -7.40 3.49
N ILE A 92 -1.66 -7.00 2.31
CA ILE A 92 -1.14 -7.91 1.30
C ILE A 92 0.36 -7.67 1.20
N LYS A 93 1.14 -8.64 1.64
CA LYS A 93 2.61 -8.56 1.63
C LYS A 93 3.17 -9.24 0.40
N PHE A 94 4.11 -8.58 -0.26
CA PHE A 94 4.83 -9.16 -1.40
C PHE A 94 6.04 -9.94 -0.89
N TRP A 95 6.20 -11.17 -1.40
CA TRP A 95 7.29 -12.05 -0.99
C TRP A 95 8.54 -11.90 -1.84
N ASN A 96 8.37 -11.64 -3.14
CA ASN A 96 9.47 -11.45 -4.07
C ASN A 96 9.69 -9.98 -4.37
N TYR A 97 10.93 -9.57 -4.36
CA TYR A 97 11.38 -8.22 -4.64
C TYR A 97 11.39 -7.96 -6.14
N ARG A 98 10.22 -7.67 -6.67
CA ARG A 98 10.02 -7.39 -8.08
C ARG A 98 9.07 -6.21 -8.23
N HIS A 99 8.76 -5.93 -9.46
CA HIS A 99 7.76 -4.92 -9.77
C HIS A 99 6.36 -5.53 -9.67
N PHE A 100 5.62 -5.14 -8.66
CA PHE A 100 4.24 -5.57 -8.45
C PHE A 100 3.26 -4.56 -9.03
N ARG A 101 2.27 -5.07 -9.74
CA ARG A 101 1.18 -4.26 -10.27
C ARG A 101 -0.12 -4.68 -9.62
N VAL A 102 -0.82 -3.72 -9.04
CA VAL A 102 -2.15 -3.92 -8.48
C VAL A 102 -3.16 -3.40 -9.48
N LYS A 103 -4.08 -4.25 -9.90
CA LYS A 103 -5.10 -3.95 -10.90
C LYS A 103 -6.49 -4.12 -10.30
N THR A 104 -7.49 -3.51 -10.92
CA THR A 104 -8.89 -3.80 -10.64
C THR A 104 -9.40 -4.93 -11.52
N LEU A 105 -10.22 -5.78 -10.91
CA LEU A 105 -10.97 -6.83 -11.59
C LEU A 105 -12.45 -6.63 -11.24
N GLY A 106 -13.13 -5.80 -11.99
CA GLY A 106 -14.48 -5.35 -11.63
C GLY A 106 -14.45 -4.12 -10.72
N ALA A 107 -15.60 -3.80 -10.09
CA ALA A 107 -15.77 -2.54 -9.36
C ALA A 107 -15.11 -2.52 -7.98
N ASP A 108 -15.02 -3.66 -7.32
CA ASP A 108 -14.63 -3.75 -5.90
C ASP A 108 -13.52 -4.76 -5.63
N THR A 109 -12.93 -5.34 -6.67
CA THR A 109 -11.96 -6.41 -6.54
C THR A 109 -10.62 -6.00 -7.09
N TYR A 110 -9.57 -6.23 -6.30
CA TYR A 110 -8.19 -6.01 -6.71
C TYR A 110 -7.53 -7.34 -7.09
N ARG A 111 -6.59 -7.24 -7.98
CA ARG A 111 -5.76 -8.36 -8.42
C ARG A 111 -4.30 -7.94 -8.41
N CYS A 112 -3.43 -8.82 -7.94
CA CYS A 112 -1.99 -8.61 -7.93
C CYS A 112 -1.28 -9.96 -8.19
N PRO A 113 0.04 -9.97 -8.38
CA PRO A 113 0.79 -11.22 -8.54
C PRO A 113 0.55 -12.20 -7.40
N TRP A 114 0.58 -13.48 -7.71
CA TRP A 114 0.27 -14.56 -6.78
C TRP A 114 1.25 -14.73 -5.63
N ASP A 115 2.47 -14.27 -5.81
CA ASP A 115 3.51 -14.37 -4.80
C ASP A 115 3.34 -13.31 -3.71
N ASN A 116 2.33 -13.53 -2.89
CA ASN A 116 1.95 -12.62 -1.82
C ASN A 116 1.44 -13.40 -0.61
N GLY A 117 1.52 -12.76 0.56
CA GLY A 117 0.90 -13.20 1.79
C GLY A 117 -0.28 -12.30 2.16
N VAL A 118 -1.34 -12.87 2.70
CA VAL A 118 -2.53 -12.14 3.13
C VAL A 118 -2.61 -12.19 4.64
N PHE A 119 -2.68 -11.01 5.28
CA PHE A 119 -2.66 -10.89 6.73
C PHE A 119 -3.86 -10.11 7.26
N GLU A 120 -4.48 -10.67 8.29
CA GLU A 120 -5.48 -9.99 9.10
C GLU A 120 -4.79 -9.10 10.14
N PRO A 121 -5.53 -8.14 10.77
CA PRO A 121 -4.92 -7.20 11.71
C PRO A 121 -4.15 -7.82 12.87
N SER A 122 -4.56 -9.00 13.31
CA SER A 122 -3.89 -9.71 14.43
C SER A 122 -2.65 -10.50 14.02
N GLN A 123 -2.38 -10.62 12.73
CA GLN A 123 -1.34 -11.51 12.20
C GLN A 123 -0.04 -10.80 11.85
N ILE A 124 -0.07 -9.50 11.75
CA ILE A 124 1.09 -8.70 11.38
C ILE A 124 1.04 -7.34 12.09
N ASN A 125 2.19 -6.75 12.28
CA ASN A 125 2.39 -5.48 13.00
C ASN A 125 2.19 -4.24 12.11
N TRP A 126 1.66 -4.43 10.92
CA TRP A 126 1.35 -3.33 10.02
C TRP A 126 0.03 -2.67 10.41
N ALA A 127 -0.11 -1.39 10.08
CA ALA A 127 -1.37 -0.67 10.30
C ALA A 127 -2.45 -1.18 9.34
N ILE A 128 -3.44 -1.89 9.89
CA ILE A 128 -4.56 -2.43 9.12
C ILE A 128 -5.86 -1.93 9.77
N PRO A 129 -6.23 -0.66 9.54
CA PRO A 129 -7.46 -0.12 10.11
C PRO A 129 -8.70 -0.69 9.41
N ASP A 130 -9.81 -0.74 10.14
CA ASP A 130 -11.10 -1.12 9.55
C ASP A 130 -11.69 0.06 8.79
N PHE A 131 -11.11 0.37 7.64
CA PHE A 131 -11.53 1.48 6.80
C PHE A 131 -12.05 1.00 5.46
N SER A 132 -13.17 1.60 5.04
CA SER A 132 -13.66 1.51 3.67
C SER A 132 -12.82 2.40 2.75
N TYR A 133 -12.97 2.20 1.46
CA TYR A 133 -12.34 3.08 0.48
C TYR A 133 -12.81 4.54 0.64
N GLN A 134 -14.09 4.75 0.93
CA GLN A 134 -14.64 6.10 1.15
C GLN A 134 -14.06 6.76 2.41
N ASP A 135 -13.77 6.00 3.44
CA ASP A 135 -13.09 6.52 4.63
C ASP A 135 -11.71 7.07 4.27
N ILE A 136 -10.98 6.35 3.44
CA ILE A 136 -9.65 6.77 2.96
C ILE A 136 -9.78 8.06 2.15
N VAL A 137 -10.65 8.08 1.16
CA VAL A 137 -10.85 9.24 0.29
C VAL A 137 -11.32 10.47 1.09
N GLY A 138 -12.25 10.26 2.01
CA GLY A 138 -12.76 11.34 2.86
C GLY A 138 -11.66 11.98 3.70
N ARG A 139 -10.75 11.20 4.22
CA ARG A 139 -9.63 11.72 5.01
C ARG A 139 -8.56 12.40 4.17
N LEU A 140 -8.30 11.89 2.98
CA LEU A 140 -7.37 12.53 2.05
C LEU A 140 -7.86 13.91 1.58
N ARG A 141 -9.18 14.11 1.54
CA ARG A 141 -9.81 15.34 1.07
C ARG A 141 -10.33 16.24 2.19
N GLY A 142 -10.20 15.82 3.45
CA GLY A 142 -10.72 16.54 4.59
C GLY A 142 -9.96 17.84 4.87
N PRO A 143 -10.52 18.72 5.72
CA PRO A 143 -9.84 19.94 6.17
C PRO A 143 -8.51 19.58 6.84
N GLY A 144 -7.43 20.22 6.42
CA GLY A 144 -6.08 19.87 6.85
C GLY A 144 -5.60 18.54 6.30
N GLY A 145 -6.31 18.01 5.29
CA GLY A 145 -6.02 16.72 4.70
C GLY A 145 -4.65 16.66 4.04
N VAL A 146 -4.13 15.47 4.03
CA VAL A 146 -2.80 15.14 3.49
C VAL A 146 -2.82 14.93 1.98
N TYR A 147 -3.94 15.21 1.34
CA TYR A 147 -4.05 15.09 -0.11
C TYR A 147 -3.32 16.27 -0.74
N ALA A 148 -2.24 15.99 -1.41
CA ALA A 148 -1.51 17.02 -2.13
C ALA A 148 -2.33 17.53 -3.31
N PRO A 149 -2.35 18.82 -3.53
CA PRO A 149 -3.03 19.39 -4.68
C PRO A 149 -2.46 18.95 -6.01
#